data_314b492a2a247ef019d1ddb1e7c9dff0
#
_entry.id   314b492a2a247ef019d1ddb1e7c9dff0
#
_cell.length_a   1.000
_cell.length_b   1.000
_cell.length_c   1.000
_cell.angle_alpha   90.00
_cell.angle_beta   90.00
_cell.angle_gamma   90.00
#
_symmetry.space_group_name_H-M   'P 1'
#
loop_
_entity.id
_entity.type
_entity.pdbx_description
1 polymer ?
#
loop_
_entity_poly.entity_id
_entity_poly.type
_entity_poly.pdbx_seq_one_letter_code
_entity_poly.pdbx_strand_id
1 'polypeptide(L)'
;LMIHVDFNMFGCLPFEFYQITKDQRYYDMGLPYADTQWQVPDTATTEEKNWARKGFSWQTRLWIDDMFMITIIQSQAYKATGKREYIDRAAREMVMYLDELQHPNGLFYHAPDVPFYWGRGNGWMAAGMTELLRFLPKDNQDRPRILEGYRLMMKNLKNYQLPDGMWSQLVDDPACWAETSGTAMFTYAMITGVKQGWLDKKEYSPVARKAWMALIPYINEEGDVTEVCIGCLLYTSP
;
A
#
# COMPACT_ATOMS: atom_id res chain seq x y z
N LEU A 1 -17.26 -3.18 -13.53
CA LEU A 1 -15.79 -3.06 -13.46
C LEU A 1 -15.28 -2.46 -12.14
N MET A 2 -16.04 -1.57 -11.51
CA MET A 2 -15.67 -0.89 -10.26
C MET A 2 -16.13 -1.63 -9.00
N ILE A 3 -16.59 -2.87 -9.12
CA ILE A 3 -17.13 -3.67 -8.00
C ILE A 3 -15.99 -4.26 -7.16
N HIS A 4 -14.84 -4.53 -7.77
CA HIS A 4 -13.69 -5.13 -7.09
C HIS A 4 -12.67 -4.07 -6.69
N VAL A 5 -12.21 -4.12 -5.43
CA VAL A 5 -11.30 -3.11 -4.87
C VAL A 5 -9.99 -2.99 -5.69
N ASP A 6 -9.46 -4.09 -6.20
CA ASP A 6 -8.21 -4.12 -6.96
C ASP A 6 -8.28 -3.33 -8.27
N PHE A 7 -9.48 -3.15 -8.84
CA PHE A 7 -9.65 -2.37 -10.08
C PHE A 7 -9.66 -0.86 -9.84
N ASN A 8 -9.78 -0.41 -8.61
CA ASN A 8 -9.80 1.02 -8.30
C ASN A 8 -8.51 1.74 -8.69
N MET A 9 -7.38 1.03 -8.68
CA MET A 9 -6.09 1.59 -9.11
C MET A 9 -6.09 2.06 -10.58
N PHE A 10 -6.95 1.54 -11.44
CA PHE A 10 -7.06 2.00 -12.83
C PHE A 10 -7.51 3.46 -12.94
N GLY A 11 -8.17 4.00 -11.92
CA GLY A 11 -8.50 5.43 -11.84
C GLY A 11 -7.30 6.34 -11.58
N CYS A 12 -6.17 5.79 -11.14
CA CYS A 12 -4.99 6.59 -10.83
C CYS A 12 -4.35 7.21 -12.10
N LEU A 13 -4.24 6.44 -13.17
CA LEU A 13 -3.63 6.90 -14.42
C LEU A 13 -4.40 8.08 -15.04
N PRO A 14 -5.72 8.07 -15.18
CA PRO A 14 -6.49 9.24 -15.57
C PRO A 14 -6.22 10.45 -14.67
N PHE A 15 -6.18 10.31 -13.36
CA PHE A 15 -5.88 11.43 -12.48
C PHE A 15 -4.46 12.01 -12.69
N GLU A 16 -3.45 11.17 -12.92
CA GLU A 16 -2.10 11.66 -13.25
C GLU A 16 -2.10 12.42 -14.58
N PHE A 17 -2.79 11.94 -15.62
CA PHE A 17 -2.95 12.69 -16.86
C PHE A 17 -3.69 14.01 -16.64
N TYR A 18 -4.73 14.04 -15.82
CA TYR A 18 -5.40 15.28 -15.45
C TYR A 18 -4.45 16.27 -14.76
N GLN A 19 -3.59 15.80 -13.85
CA GLN A 19 -2.62 16.68 -13.18
C GLN A 19 -1.67 17.35 -14.17
N ILE A 20 -1.28 16.65 -15.23
CA ILE A 20 -0.34 17.15 -16.26
C ILE A 20 -1.04 18.03 -17.28
N THR A 21 -2.18 17.57 -17.81
CA THR A 21 -2.83 18.17 -19.00
C THR A 21 -3.92 19.17 -18.66
N LYS A 22 -4.54 19.03 -17.47
CA LYS A 22 -5.76 19.73 -17.05
C LYS A 22 -6.97 19.45 -17.94
N ASP A 23 -6.92 18.39 -18.74
CA ASP A 23 -8.04 17.96 -19.58
C ASP A 23 -9.11 17.29 -18.72
N GLN A 24 -10.31 17.89 -18.71
CA GLN A 24 -11.45 17.45 -17.90
C GLN A 24 -11.85 15.98 -18.15
N ARG A 25 -11.63 15.49 -19.36
CA ARG A 25 -11.95 14.08 -19.70
C ARG A 25 -11.24 13.10 -18.78
N TYR A 26 -9.99 13.34 -18.42
CA TYR A 26 -9.24 12.46 -17.50
C TYR A 26 -9.76 12.56 -16.07
N TYR A 27 -10.17 13.72 -15.63
CA TYR A 27 -10.83 13.89 -14.33
C TYR A 27 -12.12 13.07 -14.27
N ASP A 28 -12.98 13.20 -15.29
CA ASP A 28 -14.27 12.49 -15.36
C ASP A 28 -14.10 10.96 -15.46
N MET A 29 -12.98 10.49 -16.03
CA MET A 29 -12.63 9.07 -16.06
C MET A 29 -12.15 8.55 -14.70
N GLY A 30 -11.41 9.35 -13.95
CA GLY A 30 -10.81 8.90 -12.68
C GLY A 30 -11.78 8.97 -11.48
N LEU A 31 -12.63 10.00 -11.44
CA LEU A 31 -13.48 10.29 -10.29
C LEU A 31 -14.42 9.13 -9.88
N PRO A 32 -15.08 8.43 -10.81
CA PRO A 32 -15.96 7.32 -10.46
C PRO A 32 -15.26 6.19 -9.69
N TYR A 33 -13.98 5.94 -9.92
CA TYR A 33 -13.21 4.94 -9.18
C TYR A 33 -13.05 5.31 -7.69
N ALA A 34 -12.86 6.59 -7.39
CA ALA A 34 -12.77 7.05 -6.01
C ALA A 34 -14.14 7.09 -5.32
N ASP A 35 -15.17 7.57 -6.03
CA ASP A 35 -16.52 7.75 -5.46
C ASP A 35 -17.19 6.41 -5.16
N THR A 36 -17.09 5.45 -6.07
CA THR A 36 -17.74 4.14 -5.93
C THR A 36 -17.25 3.34 -4.71
N GLN A 37 -16.06 3.62 -4.20
CA GLN A 37 -15.59 2.98 -2.96
C GLN A 37 -16.43 3.31 -1.73
N TRP A 38 -17.19 4.40 -1.73
CA TRP A 38 -18.11 4.80 -0.65
C TRP A 38 -19.57 4.85 -1.10
N GLN A 39 -19.86 4.45 -2.34
CA GLN A 39 -21.24 4.34 -2.86
C GLN A 39 -21.67 2.88 -2.85
N VAL A 40 -22.37 2.49 -1.78
CA VAL A 40 -22.79 1.10 -1.55
C VAL A 40 -23.76 0.65 -2.65
N PRO A 41 -23.44 -0.38 -3.45
CA PRO A 41 -24.38 -0.87 -4.47
C PRO A 41 -25.52 -1.65 -3.82
N ASP A 42 -26.67 -1.72 -4.50
CA ASP A 42 -27.82 -2.50 -4.03
C ASP A 42 -27.48 -3.98 -3.82
N THR A 43 -26.56 -4.49 -4.63
CA THR A 43 -26.07 -5.88 -4.60
C THR A 43 -25.10 -6.18 -3.47
N ALA A 44 -24.70 -5.16 -2.69
CA ALA A 44 -23.76 -5.33 -1.59
C ALA A 44 -24.26 -6.33 -0.55
N THR A 45 -23.37 -7.17 -0.06
CA THR A 45 -23.61 -8.15 1.00
C THR A 45 -23.91 -7.47 2.33
N THR A 46 -24.37 -8.23 3.31
CA THR A 46 -24.59 -7.73 4.66
C THR A 46 -23.29 -7.21 5.29
N GLU A 47 -22.18 -7.89 5.06
CA GLU A 47 -20.87 -7.51 5.58
C GLU A 47 -20.39 -6.18 4.97
N GLU A 48 -20.43 -6.03 3.66
CA GLU A 48 -20.08 -4.81 2.95
C GLU A 48 -20.95 -3.62 3.41
N LYS A 49 -22.25 -3.84 3.60
CA LYS A 49 -23.15 -2.83 4.17
C LYS A 49 -22.80 -2.48 5.62
N ASN A 50 -22.30 -3.44 6.41
CA ASN A 50 -21.86 -3.18 7.78
C ASN A 50 -20.60 -2.29 7.81
N TRP A 51 -19.61 -2.52 6.92
CA TRP A 51 -18.45 -1.63 6.80
C TRP A 51 -18.86 -0.21 6.44
N ALA A 52 -19.72 -0.07 5.45
CA ALA A 52 -20.24 1.23 5.04
C ALA A 52 -20.97 1.97 6.17
N ARG A 53 -21.79 1.28 7.00
CA ARG A 53 -22.47 1.89 8.17
C ARG A 53 -21.49 2.39 9.23
N LYS A 54 -20.32 1.77 9.34
CA LYS A 54 -19.22 2.23 10.21
C LYS A 54 -18.46 3.42 9.61
N GLY A 55 -18.77 3.81 8.36
CA GLY A 55 -18.15 4.92 7.62
C GLY A 55 -16.86 4.54 6.89
N PHE A 56 -16.60 3.23 6.71
CA PHE A 56 -15.52 2.69 5.91
C PHE A 56 -15.98 2.41 4.47
N SER A 57 -15.03 2.07 3.60
CA SER A 57 -15.36 1.58 2.27
C SER A 57 -16.22 0.31 2.37
N TRP A 58 -17.26 0.19 1.53
CA TRP A 58 -18.00 -1.06 1.43
C TRP A 58 -17.15 -2.20 0.84
N GLN A 59 -16.04 -1.86 0.17
CA GLN A 59 -15.10 -2.82 -0.42
C GLN A 59 -14.08 -3.36 0.59
N THR A 60 -14.14 -2.98 1.86
CA THR A 60 -13.25 -3.46 2.94
C THR A 60 -13.37 -4.96 3.12
N ARG A 61 -12.24 -5.68 2.99
CA ARG A 61 -12.13 -7.14 3.19
C ARG A 61 -11.26 -7.52 4.38
N LEU A 62 -10.57 -6.55 4.97
CA LEU A 62 -9.45 -6.76 5.90
C LEU A 62 -8.30 -7.58 5.30
N TRP A 63 -8.09 -7.47 4.02
CA TRP A 63 -6.89 -7.91 3.34
C TRP A 63 -5.93 -6.74 3.19
N ILE A 64 -4.67 -6.95 3.55
CA ILE A 64 -3.69 -5.85 3.57
C ILE A 64 -3.45 -5.21 2.20
N ASP A 65 -3.75 -5.92 1.12
CA ASP A 65 -3.74 -5.40 -0.25
C ASP A 65 -4.68 -4.21 -0.43
N ASP A 66 -5.84 -4.21 0.24
CA ASP A 66 -6.85 -3.16 0.15
C ASP A 66 -6.27 -1.78 0.45
N MET A 67 -5.27 -1.71 1.33
CA MET A 67 -4.73 -0.44 1.78
C MET A 67 -3.97 0.33 0.71
N PHE A 68 -3.37 -0.34 -0.26
CA PHE A 68 -2.87 0.36 -1.44
C PHE A 68 -4.03 0.74 -2.39
N MET A 69 -4.92 -0.21 -2.68
CA MET A 69 -5.99 -0.05 -3.67
C MET A 69 -7.01 1.04 -3.28
N ILE A 70 -7.26 1.20 -1.99
CA ILE A 70 -8.14 2.26 -1.47
C ILE A 70 -7.39 3.58 -1.35
N THR A 71 -6.23 3.58 -0.71
CA THR A 71 -5.56 4.83 -0.34
C THR A 71 -4.97 5.57 -1.53
N ILE A 72 -4.45 4.86 -2.55
CA ILE A 72 -3.86 5.51 -3.72
C ILE A 72 -4.90 6.29 -4.52
N ILE A 73 -6.07 5.70 -4.82
CA ILE A 73 -7.09 6.38 -5.62
C ILE A 73 -7.73 7.54 -4.84
N GLN A 74 -7.92 7.40 -3.52
CA GLN A 74 -8.43 8.48 -2.67
C GLN A 74 -7.44 9.64 -2.58
N SER A 75 -6.14 9.34 -2.47
CA SER A 75 -5.07 10.36 -2.51
C SER A 75 -5.03 11.11 -3.83
N GLN A 76 -5.20 10.40 -4.95
CA GLN A 76 -5.27 11.00 -6.28
C GLN A 76 -6.54 11.87 -6.47
N ALA A 77 -7.68 11.40 -5.98
CA ALA A 77 -8.92 12.17 -5.99
C ALA A 77 -8.79 13.46 -5.16
N TYR A 78 -8.14 13.38 -3.99
CA TYR A 78 -7.83 14.57 -3.20
C TYR A 78 -6.94 15.55 -3.96
N LYS A 79 -5.87 15.09 -4.61
CA LYS A 79 -5.00 15.94 -5.46
C LYS A 79 -5.79 16.63 -6.57
N ALA A 80 -6.70 15.90 -7.20
CA ALA A 80 -7.46 16.41 -8.36
C ALA A 80 -8.57 17.39 -7.95
N THR A 81 -9.24 17.14 -6.82
CA THR A 81 -10.45 17.87 -6.41
C THR A 81 -10.20 18.93 -5.34
N GLY A 82 -9.17 18.75 -4.50
CA GLY A 82 -8.96 19.53 -3.27
C GLY A 82 -9.92 19.19 -2.13
N LYS A 83 -10.87 18.25 -2.31
CA LYS A 83 -11.86 17.90 -1.30
C LYS A 83 -11.28 16.97 -0.25
N ARG A 84 -11.24 17.43 1.00
CA ARG A 84 -10.67 16.69 2.14
C ARG A 84 -11.33 15.34 2.42
N GLU A 85 -12.60 15.20 2.07
CA GLU A 85 -13.34 13.96 2.30
C GLU A 85 -12.62 12.71 1.76
N TYR A 86 -11.96 12.82 0.59
CA TYR A 86 -11.23 11.71 -0.01
C TYR A 86 -10.05 11.26 0.85
N ILE A 87 -9.21 12.19 1.25
CA ILE A 87 -8.01 11.86 2.00
C ILE A 87 -8.30 11.52 3.46
N ASP A 88 -9.31 12.16 4.07
CA ASP A 88 -9.69 11.94 5.46
C ASP A 88 -10.32 10.55 5.65
N ARG A 89 -11.20 10.11 4.72
CA ARG A 89 -11.78 8.76 4.79
C ARG A 89 -10.75 7.66 4.55
N ALA A 90 -9.80 7.87 3.64
CA ALA A 90 -8.68 6.94 3.43
C ALA A 90 -7.76 6.85 4.67
N ALA A 91 -7.49 7.97 5.34
CA ALA A 91 -6.69 7.98 6.57
C ALA A 91 -7.38 7.22 7.71
N ARG A 92 -8.68 7.43 7.88
CA ARG A 92 -9.47 6.69 8.87
C ARG A 92 -9.48 5.18 8.60
N GLU A 93 -9.60 4.78 7.34
CA GLU A 93 -9.55 3.38 6.93
C GLU A 93 -8.17 2.77 7.22
N MET A 94 -7.10 3.48 6.87
CA MET A 94 -5.74 3.03 7.18
C MET A 94 -5.52 2.83 8.68
N VAL A 95 -6.03 3.71 9.54
CA VAL A 95 -5.92 3.53 11.00
C VAL A 95 -6.64 2.26 11.45
N MET A 96 -7.82 1.99 10.93
CA MET A 96 -8.55 0.76 11.25
C MET A 96 -7.75 -0.49 10.87
N TYR A 97 -7.14 -0.53 9.67
CA TYR A 97 -6.26 -1.64 9.28
C TYR A 97 -5.01 -1.77 10.15
N LEU A 98 -4.42 -0.65 10.56
CA LEU A 98 -3.30 -0.65 11.50
C LEU A 98 -3.68 -1.23 12.86
N ASP A 99 -4.85 -0.88 13.37
CA ASP A 99 -5.30 -1.31 14.69
C ASP A 99 -5.75 -2.79 14.69
N GLU A 100 -6.30 -3.29 13.58
CA GLU A 100 -6.76 -4.67 13.45
C GLU A 100 -5.63 -5.66 13.06
N LEU A 101 -4.67 -5.24 12.22
CA LEU A 101 -3.77 -6.17 11.56
C LEU A 101 -2.28 -5.97 11.85
N GLN A 102 -1.84 -4.80 12.36
CA GLN A 102 -0.42 -4.58 12.64
C GLN A 102 0.01 -5.29 13.92
N HIS A 103 0.98 -6.18 13.78
CA HIS A 103 1.56 -6.89 14.91
C HIS A 103 2.69 -6.08 15.61
N PRO A 104 3.09 -6.46 16.85
CA PRO A 104 4.17 -5.79 17.58
C PRO A 104 5.52 -5.78 16.87
N ASN A 105 5.75 -6.75 15.97
CA ASN A 105 6.93 -6.79 15.08
C ASN A 105 6.82 -5.83 13.88
N GLY A 106 5.78 -4.99 13.81
CA GLY A 106 5.56 -4.01 12.76
C GLY A 106 5.05 -4.57 11.44
N LEU A 107 4.96 -5.88 11.30
CA LEU A 107 4.45 -6.56 10.12
C LEU A 107 2.94 -6.82 10.25
N PHE A 108 2.34 -7.22 9.14
CA PHE A 108 0.91 -7.48 9.02
C PHE A 108 0.67 -8.92 8.57
N TYR A 109 -0.28 -9.60 9.21
CA TYR A 109 -0.85 -10.80 8.61
C TYR A 109 -1.61 -10.40 7.33
N HIS A 110 -1.68 -11.33 6.38
CA HIS A 110 -2.40 -11.07 5.13
C HIS A 110 -3.88 -10.72 5.36
N ALA A 111 -4.50 -11.45 6.30
CA ALA A 111 -5.87 -11.22 6.78
C ALA A 111 -5.94 -11.73 8.24
N PRO A 112 -7.02 -11.43 9.00
CA PRO A 112 -7.14 -11.85 10.41
C PRO A 112 -6.98 -13.36 10.65
N ASP A 113 -7.41 -14.17 9.69
CA ASP A 113 -7.38 -15.64 9.72
C ASP A 113 -6.24 -16.26 8.89
N VAL A 114 -5.32 -15.43 8.36
CA VAL A 114 -4.18 -15.87 7.54
C VAL A 114 -2.87 -15.42 8.20
N PRO A 115 -2.33 -16.19 9.17
CA PRO A 115 -1.26 -15.78 10.06
C PRO A 115 0.13 -15.89 9.43
N PHE A 116 0.32 -15.26 8.24
CA PHE A 116 1.57 -15.24 7.50
C PHE A 116 1.96 -13.81 7.12
N TYR A 117 3.22 -13.45 7.33
CA TYR A 117 3.77 -12.15 6.94
C TYR A 117 4.23 -12.16 5.47
N TRP A 118 3.28 -12.28 4.58
CA TRP A 118 3.52 -12.31 3.14
C TRP A 118 4.20 -11.03 2.62
N GLY A 119 5.34 -11.20 1.90
CA GLY A 119 6.20 -10.10 1.48
C GLY A 119 5.49 -9.06 0.61
N ARG A 120 4.83 -9.48 -0.48
CA ARG A 120 4.10 -8.54 -1.34
C ARG A 120 2.92 -7.89 -0.62
N GLY A 121 2.16 -8.63 0.19
CA GLY A 121 1.07 -8.05 0.98
C GLY A 121 1.57 -6.97 1.94
N ASN A 122 2.65 -7.24 2.67
CA ASN A 122 3.31 -6.23 3.49
C ASN A 122 3.86 -5.07 2.63
N GLY A 123 4.31 -5.34 1.40
CA GLY A 123 4.69 -4.32 0.43
C GLY A 123 3.53 -3.36 0.10
N TRP A 124 2.31 -3.89 -0.08
CA TRP A 124 1.14 -3.06 -0.31
C TRP A 124 0.82 -2.15 0.89
N MET A 125 0.97 -2.66 2.13
CA MET A 125 0.84 -1.81 3.33
C MET A 125 1.91 -0.71 3.36
N ALA A 126 3.17 -1.05 3.09
CA ALA A 126 4.27 -0.09 3.07
C ALA A 126 4.05 1.00 2.01
N ALA A 127 3.69 0.61 0.79
CA ALA A 127 3.41 1.54 -0.31
C ALA A 127 2.15 2.37 -0.04
N GLY A 128 1.07 1.76 0.46
CA GLY A 128 -0.19 2.42 0.79
C GLY A 128 -0.02 3.49 1.86
N MET A 129 0.64 3.17 2.98
CA MET A 129 0.96 4.17 4.01
C MET A 129 1.84 5.30 3.45
N THR A 130 2.81 4.95 2.60
CA THR A 130 3.72 5.94 2.01
C THR A 130 2.98 6.90 1.11
N GLU A 131 2.15 6.41 0.18
CA GLU A 131 1.38 7.26 -0.73
C GLU A 131 0.37 8.12 0.03
N LEU A 132 -0.33 7.54 0.99
CA LEU A 132 -1.27 8.29 1.82
C LEU A 132 -0.55 9.42 2.58
N LEU A 133 0.54 9.15 3.28
CA LEU A 133 1.30 10.13 4.06
C LEU A 133 1.89 11.27 3.21
N ARG A 134 2.19 11.02 1.93
CA ARG A 134 2.69 12.07 1.01
C ARG A 134 1.68 13.18 0.78
N PHE A 135 0.40 12.85 0.76
CA PHE A 135 -0.68 13.79 0.46
C PHE A 135 -1.52 14.16 1.67
N LEU A 136 -1.50 13.35 2.73
CA LEU A 136 -2.28 13.57 3.94
C LEU A 136 -1.86 14.90 4.60
N PRO A 137 -2.78 15.85 4.81
CA PRO A 137 -2.48 17.10 5.47
C PRO A 137 -1.87 16.90 6.86
N LYS A 138 -0.98 17.82 7.25
CA LYS A 138 -0.28 17.73 8.55
C LYS A 138 -1.22 17.86 9.75
N ASP A 139 -2.35 18.53 9.57
CA ASP A 139 -3.38 18.75 10.57
C ASP A 139 -4.44 17.61 10.62
N ASN A 140 -4.32 16.59 9.79
CA ASN A 140 -5.21 15.44 9.86
C ASN A 140 -4.95 14.66 11.16
N GLN A 141 -6.04 14.36 11.90
CA GLN A 141 -5.99 13.72 13.21
C GLN A 141 -5.39 12.30 13.19
N ASP A 142 -5.54 11.57 12.09
CA ASP A 142 -5.10 10.18 11.95
C ASP A 142 -3.62 10.06 11.52
N ARG A 143 -3.06 11.18 11.01
CA ARG A 143 -1.68 11.22 10.52
C ARG A 143 -0.63 10.74 11.54
N PRO A 144 -0.68 11.11 12.84
CA PRO A 144 0.30 10.64 13.81
C PRO A 144 0.29 9.11 13.96
N ARG A 145 -0.90 8.49 14.01
CA ARG A 145 -1.04 7.03 14.13
C ARG A 145 -0.50 6.30 12.89
N ILE A 146 -0.79 6.83 11.69
CA ILE A 146 -0.29 6.25 10.43
C ILE A 146 1.23 6.35 10.36
N LEU A 147 1.80 7.49 10.74
CA LEU A 147 3.24 7.70 10.75
C LEU A 147 3.95 6.80 11.78
N GLU A 148 3.33 6.57 12.94
CA GLU A 148 3.81 5.62 13.94
C GLU A 148 3.84 4.19 13.38
N GLY A 149 2.73 3.71 12.80
CA GLY A 149 2.64 2.38 12.18
C GLY A 149 3.65 2.19 11.06
N TYR A 150 3.81 3.20 10.22
CA TYR A 150 4.82 3.22 9.16
C TYR A 150 6.24 3.10 9.73
N ARG A 151 6.58 3.90 10.73
CA ARG A 151 7.93 3.87 11.35
C ARG A 151 8.21 2.54 12.03
N LEU A 152 7.23 1.97 12.72
CA LEU A 152 7.33 0.65 13.34
C LEU A 152 7.63 -0.42 12.27
N MET A 153 6.90 -0.39 11.16
CA MET A 153 7.13 -1.29 10.04
C MET A 153 8.53 -1.13 9.45
N MET A 154 8.95 0.09 9.12
CA MET A 154 10.27 0.35 8.51
C MET A 154 11.42 -0.07 9.44
N LYS A 155 11.29 0.17 10.75
CA LYS A 155 12.28 -0.26 11.75
C LYS A 155 12.49 -1.78 11.74
N ASN A 156 11.41 -2.54 11.68
CA ASN A 156 11.49 -3.99 11.72
C ASN A 156 11.87 -4.59 10.35
N LEU A 157 11.37 -4.04 9.25
CA LEU A 157 11.82 -4.43 7.90
C LEU A 157 13.34 -4.35 7.74
N LYS A 158 13.96 -3.31 8.30
CA LYS A 158 15.43 -3.21 8.30
C LYS A 158 16.11 -4.44 8.93
N ASN A 159 15.52 -5.00 9.99
CA ASN A 159 16.06 -6.19 10.67
C ASN A 159 15.83 -7.49 9.89
N TYR A 160 14.82 -7.54 9.04
CA TYR A 160 14.48 -8.68 8.20
C TYR A 160 15.15 -8.65 6.83
N GLN A 161 15.93 -7.60 6.51
CA GLN A 161 16.63 -7.53 5.23
C GLN A 161 17.69 -8.65 5.14
N LEU A 162 17.61 -9.46 4.10
CA LEU A 162 18.55 -10.54 3.83
C LEU A 162 19.99 -10.03 3.55
N PRO A 163 21.01 -10.90 3.69
CA PRO A 163 22.40 -10.51 3.41
C PRO A 163 22.65 -9.98 2.00
N ASP A 164 21.86 -10.41 1.01
CA ASP A 164 21.93 -9.92 -0.38
C ASP A 164 21.22 -8.57 -0.59
N GLY A 165 20.37 -8.15 0.36
CA GLY A 165 19.63 -6.89 0.29
C GLY A 165 18.15 -7.04 -0.04
N MET A 166 17.69 -8.24 -0.34
CA MET A 166 16.29 -8.55 -0.63
C MET A 166 15.50 -8.79 0.67
N TRP A 167 14.20 -9.06 0.52
CA TRP A 167 13.32 -9.63 1.56
C TRP A 167 12.69 -10.92 1.04
N SER A 168 12.45 -11.83 1.97
CA SER A 168 11.84 -13.13 1.68
C SER A 168 10.37 -13.01 1.34
N GLN A 169 9.86 -13.99 0.62
CA GLN A 169 8.42 -14.20 0.34
C GLN A 169 7.59 -14.24 1.64
N LEU A 170 8.08 -14.90 2.69
CA LEU A 170 7.66 -14.72 4.07
C LEU A 170 8.68 -13.83 4.76
N VAL A 171 8.30 -12.62 5.14
CA VAL A 171 9.26 -11.61 5.61
C VAL A 171 10.06 -12.05 6.83
N ASP A 172 9.44 -12.85 7.70
CA ASP A 172 10.02 -13.37 8.95
C ASP A 172 10.72 -14.73 8.80
N ASP A 173 10.70 -15.33 7.60
CA ASP A 173 11.37 -16.59 7.31
C ASP A 173 12.50 -16.39 6.27
N PRO A 174 13.76 -16.30 6.72
CA PRO A 174 14.91 -16.12 5.81
C PRO A 174 15.23 -17.37 4.97
N ALA A 175 14.59 -18.51 5.22
CA ALA A 175 14.73 -19.71 4.40
C ALA A 175 13.81 -19.70 3.18
N CYS A 176 12.80 -18.84 3.16
CA CYS A 176 11.98 -18.59 1.97
C CYS A 176 12.80 -17.87 0.88
N TRP A 177 12.39 -18.07 -0.37
CA TRP A 177 13.03 -17.40 -1.51
C TRP A 177 12.88 -15.87 -1.46
N ALA A 178 13.85 -15.16 -2.04
CA ALA A 178 13.85 -13.70 -2.11
C ALA A 178 12.82 -13.22 -3.14
N GLU A 179 11.92 -12.33 -2.71
CA GLU A 179 10.75 -11.90 -3.49
C GLU A 179 10.93 -10.45 -3.95
N THR A 180 10.84 -10.21 -5.25
CA THR A 180 11.18 -8.92 -5.87
C THR A 180 10.13 -7.85 -5.69
N SER A 181 8.84 -8.17 -5.76
CA SER A 181 7.78 -7.15 -5.70
C SER A 181 7.66 -6.50 -4.32
N GLY A 182 7.68 -7.29 -3.24
CA GLY A 182 7.72 -6.77 -1.87
C GLY A 182 9.00 -5.98 -1.60
N THR A 183 10.14 -6.51 -2.06
CA THR A 183 11.43 -5.81 -1.96
C THR A 183 11.39 -4.44 -2.64
N ALA A 184 10.81 -4.33 -3.83
CA ALA A 184 10.68 -3.05 -4.53
C ALA A 184 9.80 -2.06 -3.76
N MET A 185 8.66 -2.51 -3.23
CA MET A 185 7.74 -1.67 -2.45
C MET A 185 8.34 -1.21 -1.12
N PHE A 186 9.05 -2.07 -0.41
CA PHE A 186 9.77 -1.69 0.81
C PHE A 186 10.87 -0.68 0.53
N THR A 187 11.63 -0.89 -0.55
CA THR A 187 12.67 0.04 -1.01
C THR A 187 12.09 1.40 -1.35
N TYR A 188 10.98 1.44 -2.09
CA TYR A 188 10.24 2.66 -2.40
C TYR A 188 9.79 3.39 -1.14
N ALA A 189 9.19 2.66 -0.19
CA ALA A 189 8.72 3.24 1.07
C ALA A 189 9.88 3.86 1.87
N MET A 190 11.01 3.16 2.01
CA MET A 190 12.19 3.67 2.73
C MET A 190 12.79 4.90 2.04
N ILE A 191 12.97 4.88 0.71
CA ILE A 191 13.50 6.02 -0.06
C ILE A 191 12.62 7.25 0.15
N THR A 192 11.31 7.06 0.04
CA THR A 192 10.34 8.15 0.22
C THR A 192 10.35 8.68 1.65
N GLY A 193 10.39 7.79 2.65
CA GLY A 193 10.46 8.19 4.06
C GLY A 193 11.71 9.01 4.39
N VAL A 194 12.85 8.66 3.83
CA VAL A 194 14.08 9.44 3.97
C VAL A 194 13.94 10.82 3.30
N LYS A 195 13.40 10.86 2.07
CA LYS A 195 13.18 12.13 1.33
C LYS A 195 12.20 13.06 2.05
N GLN A 196 11.18 12.51 2.70
CA GLN A 196 10.17 13.27 3.44
C GLN A 196 10.60 13.61 4.88
N GLY A 197 11.75 13.14 5.35
CA GLY A 197 12.22 13.33 6.73
C GLY A 197 11.44 12.52 7.78
N TRP A 198 10.73 11.47 7.36
CA TRP A 198 10.04 10.57 8.29
C TRP A 198 10.98 9.52 8.90
N LEU A 199 12.06 9.20 8.19
CA LEU A 199 13.10 8.23 8.57
C LEU A 199 14.46 8.92 8.60
N ASP A 200 15.34 8.47 9.52
CA ASP A 200 16.71 8.94 9.58
C ASP A 200 17.51 8.56 8.34
N LYS A 201 18.14 9.57 7.72
CA LYS A 201 18.87 9.38 6.46
C LYS A 201 20.08 8.46 6.62
N LYS A 202 20.82 8.57 7.74
CA LYS A 202 22.05 7.79 7.96
C LYS A 202 21.71 6.32 8.20
N GLU A 203 20.59 6.07 8.84
CA GLU A 203 20.15 4.72 9.18
C GLU A 203 19.52 3.99 7.98
N TYR A 204 18.61 4.66 7.25
CA TYR A 204 17.78 3.98 6.23
C TYR A 204 18.31 4.07 4.79
N SER A 205 19.14 5.09 4.45
CA SER A 205 19.67 5.19 3.08
C SER A 205 20.57 4.01 2.69
N PRO A 206 21.43 3.45 3.57
CA PRO A 206 22.20 2.26 3.23
C PRO A 206 21.32 1.04 2.97
N VAL A 207 20.27 0.84 3.78
CA VAL A 207 19.31 -0.28 3.64
C VAL A 207 18.57 -0.19 2.30
N ALA A 208 18.00 0.97 2.00
CA ALA A 208 17.29 1.21 0.76
C ALA A 208 18.20 1.11 -0.47
N ARG A 209 19.44 1.63 -0.39
CA ARG A 209 20.43 1.50 -1.47
C ARG A 209 20.82 0.03 -1.73
N LYS A 210 21.04 -0.73 -0.67
CA LYS A 210 21.39 -2.15 -0.78
C LYS A 210 20.27 -2.92 -1.49
N ALA A 211 19.01 -2.69 -1.10
CA ALA A 211 17.86 -3.31 -1.74
C ALA A 211 17.69 -2.88 -3.20
N TRP A 212 17.85 -1.59 -3.51
CA TRP A 212 17.81 -1.10 -4.88
C TRP A 212 18.84 -1.81 -5.78
N MET A 213 20.08 -1.95 -5.29
CA MET A 213 21.14 -2.64 -6.04
C MET A 213 20.86 -4.14 -6.17
N ALA A 214 20.24 -4.76 -5.16
CA ALA A 214 19.87 -6.17 -5.18
C ALA A 214 18.76 -6.50 -6.20
N LEU A 215 17.90 -5.54 -6.53
CA LEU A 215 16.82 -5.71 -7.53
C LEU A 215 17.33 -5.72 -8.98
N ILE A 216 18.47 -5.07 -9.25
CA ILE A 216 18.96 -4.89 -10.64
C ILE A 216 19.17 -6.24 -11.37
N PRO A 217 19.76 -7.29 -10.76
CA PRO A 217 19.94 -8.58 -11.44
C PRO A 217 18.63 -9.31 -11.80
N TYR A 218 17.50 -8.89 -11.21
CA TYR A 218 16.19 -9.48 -11.47
C TYR A 218 15.45 -8.80 -12.64
N ILE A 219 16.06 -7.82 -13.28
CA ILE A 219 15.53 -7.20 -14.51
C ILE A 219 16.25 -7.87 -15.69
N ASN A 220 15.48 -8.59 -16.52
CA ASN A 220 16.02 -9.28 -17.69
C ASN A 220 16.33 -8.29 -18.84
N GLU A 221 16.84 -8.79 -19.96
CA GLU A 221 17.21 -7.99 -21.14
C GLU A 221 15.98 -7.35 -21.81
N GLU A 222 14.80 -7.97 -21.67
CA GLU A 222 13.52 -7.44 -22.15
C GLU A 222 12.92 -6.36 -21.25
N GLY A 223 13.51 -6.16 -20.05
CA GLY A 223 13.03 -5.20 -19.06
C GLY A 223 11.97 -5.76 -18.09
N ASP A 224 11.70 -7.06 -18.14
CA ASP A 224 10.78 -7.71 -17.20
C ASP A 224 11.46 -7.96 -15.86
N VAL A 225 10.67 -7.85 -14.79
CA VAL A 225 11.12 -8.19 -13.43
C VAL A 225 10.78 -9.65 -13.16
N THR A 226 11.81 -10.44 -12.84
CA THR A 226 11.68 -11.87 -12.50
C THR A 226 11.53 -12.09 -10.99
N GLU A 227 11.28 -13.34 -10.58
CA GLU A 227 11.11 -13.74 -9.16
C GLU A 227 10.02 -12.92 -8.45
N VAL A 228 8.95 -12.61 -9.17
CA VAL A 228 7.75 -11.96 -8.65
C VAL A 228 6.76 -13.01 -8.18
N CYS A 229 6.26 -12.89 -6.97
CA CYS A 229 5.19 -13.73 -6.46
C CYS A 229 3.91 -13.62 -7.32
N ILE A 230 3.39 -14.74 -7.80
CA ILE A 230 2.19 -14.78 -8.65
C ILE A 230 0.90 -14.56 -7.84
N GLY A 231 0.83 -15.03 -6.59
CA GLY A 231 -0.36 -14.94 -5.75
C GLY A 231 -0.02 -15.05 -4.27
N CYS A 232 -1.06 -15.09 -3.42
CA CYS A 232 -0.88 -15.31 -2.01
C CYS A 232 -0.32 -16.73 -1.75
N LEU A 233 0.52 -16.84 -0.78
CA LEU A 233 1.40 -17.95 -0.41
C LEU A 233 0.82 -19.35 -0.34
N LEU A 234 -0.43 -19.50 -0.05
CA LEU A 234 -1.02 -20.82 0.21
C LEU A 234 -1.07 -21.71 -1.04
N TYR A 235 -0.69 -21.17 -2.22
CA TYR A 235 -0.83 -21.86 -3.50
C TYR A 235 0.42 -21.81 -4.39
N THR A 236 1.51 -21.21 -3.95
CA THR A 236 2.75 -21.12 -4.76
C THR A 236 3.95 -21.61 -3.97
N SER A 237 4.15 -22.92 -3.99
CA SER A 237 5.53 -23.44 -3.94
C SER A 237 6.20 -23.15 -5.28
N PRO A 238 7.51 -22.86 -5.31
CA PRO A 238 8.27 -22.70 -6.55
C PRO A 238 8.15 -23.91 -7.43
#